data_9f3f94cf81b1406635f5b81ba286ada0
#
_entry.id   9f3f94cf81b1406635f5b81ba286ada0
#
_cell.length_a   1.000
_cell.length_b   1.000
_cell.length_c   1.000
_cell.angle_alpha   90.00
_cell.angle_beta   90.00
_cell.angle_gamma   90.00
#
_symmetry.space_group_name_H-M   'P 1'
#
loop_
_entity.id
_entity.type
_entity.pdbx_description
1 polymer ?
#
loop_
_entity_poly.entity_id
_entity_poly.type
_entity_poly.pdbx_seq_one_letter_code
_entity_poly.pdbx_strand_id
1 'polypeptide(L)'
;RISQIIDWNLLEKLKKINSQYYEFLKDVFDNKLFFIKVEKTEKSGFEKTYDFQVKDNHEFIANGILSHNCMGKFHPHGDMAIYDSMVRMAQDFSLRYPLVQGQGNFGSTDANPAASRYTEAKLNKLAVELLQDIEKETVQMIPNFDNNLKEPVLLPGKLPNLLVNGSSGIAVGMTTNIPPHNLTEVCDGIIATIDNPKITIDELIEIIKGPDFPTGGQIVGNTLKELYEKGKAGFIVRGKVTTETKKEREYVVITEVPYQTNKSELVKQIAELVRDKKLLDVSDIRDESSKGDVRIVIEMKKGANAQFAINRLFRSTKLQTKFDAVMVALVAGVPKTLNLKEIIEVYIEHRRKIVRKRTEFDLRKAEAREHIVKGLLIALKNLDAVIETIKKSKEDALDNLMKKFGFSKKQAEAVLET
;
A
#
# COMPACT_ATOMS: atom_id res chain seq x y z
N ARG A 1 -21.01 -3.48 -29.64
CA ARG A 1 -21.33 -2.79 -30.91
C ARG A 1 -21.16 -1.31 -30.66
N ILE A 2 -20.20 -0.68 -31.35
CA ILE A 2 -19.97 0.76 -31.37
C ILE A 2 -21.18 1.38 -32.07
N SER A 3 -22.02 2.06 -31.33
CA SER A 3 -23.33 2.45 -31.86
C SER A 3 -23.48 3.91 -32.29
N GLN A 4 -22.51 4.79 -32.04
CA GLN A 4 -22.55 6.15 -32.63
C GLN A 4 -21.16 6.71 -32.80
N ILE A 5 -20.68 6.71 -34.00
CA ILE A 5 -19.52 7.46 -34.45
C ILE A 5 -20.02 8.89 -34.71
N ILE A 6 -19.35 9.88 -34.14
CA ILE A 6 -19.57 11.27 -34.54
C ILE A 6 -19.09 11.36 -35.99
N ASP A 7 -20.02 11.56 -36.91
CA ASP A 7 -19.66 11.76 -38.33
C ASP A 7 -19.55 13.24 -38.66
N TRP A 8 -18.96 13.54 -39.82
CA TRP A 8 -18.77 14.89 -40.29
C TRP A 8 -20.09 15.65 -40.46
N ASN A 9 -21.17 14.95 -40.82
CA ASN A 9 -22.50 15.55 -40.98
C ASN A 9 -23.09 16.01 -39.66
N LEU A 10 -22.82 15.31 -38.59
CA LEU A 10 -23.22 15.71 -37.25
C LEU A 10 -22.45 16.94 -36.77
N LEU A 11 -21.15 17.01 -37.02
CA LEU A 11 -20.33 18.16 -36.71
C LEU A 11 -20.76 19.41 -37.49
N GLU A 12 -21.06 19.31 -38.79
CA GLU A 12 -21.60 20.41 -39.58
C GLU A 12 -22.96 20.92 -39.11
N LYS A 13 -23.80 20.03 -38.57
CA LYS A 13 -25.08 20.42 -37.94
C LYS A 13 -24.85 21.16 -36.61
N LEU A 14 -23.93 20.69 -35.80
CA LEU A 14 -23.60 21.30 -34.52
C LEU A 14 -22.90 22.66 -34.66
N LYS A 15 -22.12 22.86 -35.70
CA LYS A 15 -21.53 24.16 -36.07
C LYS A 15 -22.57 25.27 -36.22
N LYS A 16 -23.76 24.92 -36.72
CA LYS A 16 -24.87 25.86 -36.91
C LYS A 16 -25.69 26.16 -35.63
N ILE A 17 -25.53 25.36 -34.60
CA ILE A 17 -26.37 25.45 -33.38
C ILE A 17 -25.62 26.12 -32.22
N ASN A 18 -24.35 25.78 -31.99
CA ASN A 18 -23.55 26.34 -30.88
C ASN A 18 -22.05 26.20 -31.10
N SER A 19 -21.33 27.30 -31.22
CA SER A 19 -19.91 27.32 -31.53
C SER A 19 -19.02 26.65 -30.47
N GLN A 20 -19.37 26.76 -29.19
CA GLN A 20 -18.53 26.20 -28.11
C GLN A 20 -18.52 24.66 -28.12
N TYR A 21 -19.67 24.04 -28.35
CA TYR A 21 -19.77 22.58 -28.49
C TYR A 21 -19.17 22.08 -29.81
N TYR A 22 -19.21 22.90 -30.85
CA TYR A 22 -18.60 22.55 -32.12
C TYR A 22 -17.10 22.40 -32.01
N GLU A 23 -16.38 23.38 -31.46
CA GLU A 23 -14.93 23.32 -31.30
C GLU A 23 -14.51 22.10 -30.46
N PHE A 24 -15.18 21.84 -29.36
CA PHE A 24 -14.94 20.65 -28.52
C PHE A 24 -15.14 19.35 -29.30
N LEU A 25 -16.27 19.20 -30.01
CA LEU A 25 -16.57 17.97 -30.74
C LEU A 25 -15.73 17.82 -32.01
N LYS A 26 -15.28 18.92 -32.60
CA LYS A 26 -14.31 18.90 -33.69
C LYS A 26 -12.97 18.37 -33.22
N ASP A 27 -12.49 18.82 -32.07
CA ASP A 27 -11.25 18.32 -31.46
C ASP A 27 -11.33 16.81 -31.13
N VAL A 28 -12.45 16.36 -30.58
CA VAL A 28 -12.77 14.94 -30.39
C VAL A 28 -12.74 14.15 -31.69
N PHE A 29 -13.30 14.71 -32.78
CA PHE A 29 -13.36 14.06 -34.10
C PHE A 29 -11.97 14.00 -34.76
N ASP A 30 -11.23 15.10 -34.74
CA ASP A 30 -9.90 15.21 -35.35
C ASP A 30 -8.90 14.26 -34.64
N ASN A 31 -9.05 14.05 -33.35
CA ASN A 31 -8.25 13.12 -32.54
C ASN A 31 -8.82 11.67 -32.52
N LYS A 32 -9.84 11.37 -33.32
CA LYS A 32 -10.49 10.04 -33.42
C LYS A 32 -11.00 9.51 -32.07
N LEU A 33 -11.53 10.38 -31.22
CA LEU A 33 -12.13 10.03 -29.96
C LEU A 33 -13.60 9.65 -30.12
N PHE A 34 -14.15 8.83 -29.22
CA PHE A 34 -15.53 8.35 -29.27
C PHE A 34 -16.22 8.50 -27.92
N PHE A 35 -17.49 8.94 -27.92
CA PHE A 35 -18.32 8.89 -26.74
C PHE A 35 -19.06 7.55 -26.67
N ILE A 36 -18.93 6.86 -25.56
CA ILE A 36 -19.61 5.60 -25.31
C ILE A 36 -20.58 5.81 -24.13
N LYS A 37 -21.85 5.46 -24.33
CA LYS A 37 -22.81 5.41 -23.23
C LYS A 37 -22.49 4.23 -22.34
N VAL A 38 -22.25 4.48 -21.05
CA VAL A 38 -22.14 3.41 -20.06
C VAL A 38 -23.53 2.88 -19.77
N GLU A 39 -23.82 1.65 -20.22
CA GLU A 39 -25.13 1.01 -20.00
C GLU A 39 -25.22 0.30 -18.64
N LYS A 40 -24.09 -0.15 -18.11
CA LYS A 40 -24.04 -0.86 -16.83
C LYS A 40 -22.66 -0.69 -16.18
N THR A 41 -22.62 -0.43 -14.88
CA THR A 41 -21.41 -0.50 -14.06
C THR A 41 -21.56 -1.64 -13.08
N GLU A 42 -20.61 -2.57 -13.09
CA GLU A 42 -20.51 -3.65 -12.12
C GLU A 42 -19.23 -3.47 -11.30
N LYS A 43 -19.28 -3.79 -10.02
CA LYS A 43 -18.06 -3.90 -9.22
C LYS A 43 -17.35 -5.19 -9.63
N SER A 44 -16.40 -5.09 -10.55
CA SER A 44 -15.53 -6.20 -10.91
C SER A 44 -14.25 -6.05 -10.10
N GLY A 45 -14.07 -6.58 -8.96
CA GLY A 45 -12.79 -6.64 -8.25
C GLY A 45 -11.76 -5.54 -8.59
N PHE A 46 -10.52 -5.74 -8.20
CA PHE A 46 -9.41 -4.83 -8.52
C PHE A 46 -8.91 -5.12 -9.93
N GLU A 47 -9.04 -4.15 -10.83
CA GLU A 47 -8.48 -4.20 -12.17
C GLU A 47 -7.23 -3.32 -12.28
N LYS A 48 -6.47 -3.52 -13.36
CA LYS A 48 -5.23 -2.78 -13.65
C LYS A 48 -5.52 -1.29 -13.75
N THR A 49 -4.79 -0.48 -13.01
CA THR A 49 -4.82 0.97 -13.13
C THR A 49 -3.60 1.46 -13.90
N TYR A 50 -3.83 2.41 -14.81
CA TYR A 50 -2.80 3.09 -15.57
C TYR A 50 -2.77 4.55 -15.13
N ASP A 51 -1.58 5.11 -14.97
CA ASP A 51 -1.41 6.55 -14.78
C ASP A 51 -0.57 7.13 -15.92
N PHE A 52 -1.07 8.20 -16.52
CA PHE A 52 -0.41 8.90 -17.61
C PHE A 52 -0.26 10.37 -17.25
N GLN A 53 0.91 10.92 -17.50
CA GLN A 53 1.13 12.36 -17.35
C GLN A 53 0.75 13.08 -18.65
N VAL A 54 -0.28 13.92 -18.59
CA VAL A 54 -0.70 14.77 -19.70
C VAL A 54 -0.35 16.21 -19.35
N LYS A 55 0.38 16.87 -20.26
CA LYS A 55 0.76 18.27 -20.10
C LYS A 55 -0.50 19.15 -20.20
N ASP A 56 -0.64 20.07 -19.25
CA ASP A 56 -1.64 21.14 -19.19
C ASP A 56 -3.08 20.76 -18.74
N ASN A 57 -3.61 19.57 -19.03
CA ASN A 57 -5.03 19.23 -18.69
C ASN A 57 -5.23 18.18 -17.60
N HIS A 58 -4.18 17.46 -17.20
CA HIS A 58 -4.27 16.36 -16.22
C HIS A 58 -5.34 15.30 -16.51
N GLU A 59 -5.82 15.23 -17.75
CA GLU A 59 -6.81 14.29 -18.24
C GLU A 59 -6.19 13.44 -19.36
N PHE A 60 -6.60 12.18 -19.44
CA PHE A 60 -6.15 11.26 -20.47
C PHE A 60 -7.23 10.23 -20.80
N ILE A 61 -7.10 9.57 -21.92
CA ILE A 61 -8.01 8.50 -22.32
C ILE A 61 -7.35 7.15 -22.08
N ALA A 62 -7.96 6.36 -21.20
CA ALA A 62 -7.57 4.99 -20.96
C ALA A 62 -8.69 4.04 -21.41
N ASN A 63 -8.38 3.08 -22.27
CA ASN A 63 -9.36 2.14 -22.84
C ASN A 63 -10.62 2.83 -23.44
N GLY A 64 -10.46 4.02 -24.03
CA GLY A 64 -11.56 4.81 -24.59
C GLY A 64 -12.36 5.62 -23.55
N ILE A 65 -11.94 5.67 -22.29
CA ILE A 65 -12.58 6.44 -21.22
C ILE A 65 -11.69 7.60 -20.83
N LEU A 66 -12.25 8.81 -20.77
CA LEU A 66 -11.57 9.99 -20.25
C LEU A 66 -11.35 9.84 -18.75
N SER A 67 -10.10 9.87 -18.31
CA SER A 67 -9.69 9.71 -16.93
C SER A 67 -8.83 10.87 -16.49
N HIS A 68 -8.84 11.18 -15.19
CA HIS A 68 -8.02 12.24 -14.60
C HIS A 68 -6.69 11.70 -14.07
N ASN A 69 -5.63 12.48 -14.21
CA ASN A 69 -4.32 12.16 -13.66
C ASN A 69 -4.31 12.39 -12.14
N CYS A 70 -4.17 11.31 -11.35
CA CYS A 70 -4.15 11.39 -9.88
C CYS A 70 -2.88 12.05 -9.34
N MET A 71 -1.72 11.93 -10.02
CA MET A 71 -0.46 12.54 -9.58
C MET A 71 -0.57 14.05 -9.50
N GLY A 72 -1.11 14.68 -10.53
CA GLY A 72 -1.30 16.12 -10.58
C GLY A 72 -2.23 16.68 -9.50
N LYS A 73 -3.04 15.84 -8.84
CA LYS A 73 -4.03 16.26 -7.84
C LYS A 73 -3.54 16.12 -6.39
N PHE A 74 -2.64 15.18 -6.12
CA PHE A 74 -2.23 14.86 -4.75
C PHE A 74 -0.73 15.00 -4.49
N HIS A 75 0.09 15.12 -5.55
CA HIS A 75 1.54 15.26 -5.38
C HIS A 75 2.12 16.22 -6.41
N PRO A 76 2.32 17.51 -6.07
CA PRO A 76 2.75 18.57 -6.98
C PRO A 76 4.27 18.54 -7.27
N HIS A 77 4.85 17.35 -7.42
CA HIS A 77 6.28 17.12 -7.69
C HIS A 77 6.44 16.16 -8.86
N GLY A 78 7.68 15.90 -9.26
CA GLY A 78 7.97 14.99 -10.37
C GLY A 78 7.47 13.57 -10.15
N ASP A 79 7.11 12.89 -11.23
CA ASP A 79 6.58 11.53 -11.28
C ASP A 79 7.59 10.47 -10.78
N MET A 80 8.89 10.72 -10.91
CA MET A 80 9.93 9.76 -10.48
C MET A 80 9.84 9.43 -9.00
N ALA A 81 9.61 10.42 -8.13
CA ALA A 81 9.50 10.18 -6.69
C ALA A 81 8.34 9.25 -6.32
N ILE A 82 7.20 9.40 -7.03
CA ILE A 82 6.03 8.53 -6.87
C ILE A 82 6.35 7.14 -7.41
N TYR A 83 6.93 7.05 -8.62
CA TYR A 83 7.27 5.79 -9.24
C TYR A 83 8.25 4.98 -8.40
N ASP A 84 9.33 5.59 -7.93
CA ASP A 84 10.33 4.93 -7.07
C ASP A 84 9.71 4.42 -5.76
N SER A 85 8.80 5.19 -5.15
CA SER A 85 8.07 4.75 -3.96
C SER A 85 7.15 3.57 -4.26
N MET A 86 6.41 3.62 -5.37
CA MET A 86 5.54 2.54 -5.81
C MET A 86 6.34 1.27 -6.15
N VAL A 87 7.49 1.42 -6.82
CA VAL A 87 8.39 0.31 -7.13
C VAL A 87 8.82 -0.40 -5.85
N ARG A 88 9.26 0.34 -4.82
CA ARG A 88 9.63 -0.25 -3.53
C ARG A 88 8.48 -1.00 -2.87
N MET A 89 7.24 -0.50 -3.01
CA MET A 89 6.05 -1.18 -2.48
C MET A 89 5.70 -2.47 -3.24
N ALA A 90 6.21 -2.65 -4.46
CA ALA A 90 6.00 -3.85 -5.27
C ALA A 90 7.12 -4.89 -5.13
N GLN A 91 8.28 -4.51 -4.59
CA GLN A 91 9.44 -5.39 -4.47
C GLN A 91 9.34 -6.28 -3.23
N ASP A 92 9.35 -7.59 -3.44
CA ASP A 92 9.30 -8.62 -2.40
C ASP A 92 10.61 -8.75 -1.59
N PHE A 93 11.71 -8.19 -2.11
CA PHE A 93 13.00 -8.07 -1.41
C PHE A 93 13.15 -6.74 -0.65
N SER A 94 12.25 -5.76 -0.87
CA SER A 94 12.24 -4.46 -0.18
C SER A 94 11.21 -4.41 0.94
N LEU A 95 9.99 -4.92 0.70
CA LEU A 95 8.92 -5.04 1.69
C LEU A 95 8.66 -6.50 2.05
N ARG A 96 8.51 -6.78 3.33
CA ARG A 96 8.15 -8.13 3.80
C ARG A 96 6.77 -8.55 3.31
N TYR A 97 5.85 -7.60 3.20
CA TYR A 97 4.50 -7.77 2.68
C TYR A 97 4.23 -6.69 1.61
N PRO A 98 4.50 -6.97 0.33
CA PRO A 98 4.30 -6.01 -0.74
C PRO A 98 2.88 -5.45 -0.79
N LEU A 99 2.77 -4.13 -0.93
CA LEU A 99 1.49 -3.41 -0.98
C LEU A 99 1.01 -3.18 -2.41
N VAL A 100 1.90 -3.28 -3.38
CA VAL A 100 1.61 -3.15 -4.80
C VAL A 100 1.90 -4.47 -5.50
N GLN A 101 1.00 -4.87 -6.37
CA GLN A 101 1.23 -5.97 -7.30
C GLN A 101 1.66 -5.39 -8.64
N GLY A 102 2.94 -5.59 -8.99
CA GLY A 102 3.52 -5.12 -10.24
C GLY A 102 3.43 -6.15 -11.36
N GLN A 103 3.37 -5.68 -12.60
CA GLN A 103 3.57 -6.45 -13.81
C GLN A 103 4.64 -5.78 -14.66
N GLY A 104 5.62 -6.55 -15.11
CA GLY A 104 6.82 -6.05 -15.78
C GLY A 104 8.06 -6.18 -14.88
N ASN A 105 9.10 -5.41 -15.20
CA ASN A 105 10.36 -5.45 -14.46
C ASN A 105 10.38 -4.36 -13.37
N PHE A 106 10.15 -4.75 -12.12
CA PHE A 106 10.25 -3.89 -10.93
C PHE A 106 11.63 -3.98 -10.25
N GLY A 107 12.64 -4.49 -10.96
CA GLY A 107 14.00 -4.67 -10.42
C GLY A 107 14.16 -5.99 -9.67
N SER A 108 15.37 -6.19 -9.18
CA SER A 108 15.78 -7.32 -8.34
C SER A 108 16.83 -6.84 -7.34
N THR A 109 17.35 -7.73 -6.53
CA THR A 109 18.43 -7.41 -5.58
C THR A 109 19.73 -6.93 -6.25
N ASP A 110 19.83 -7.05 -7.57
CA ASP A 110 21.02 -6.73 -8.38
C ASP A 110 20.74 -5.88 -9.61
N ALA A 111 19.47 -5.67 -9.98
CA ALA A 111 19.09 -4.89 -11.16
C ALA A 111 18.06 -3.80 -10.83
N ASN A 112 18.20 -2.67 -11.51
CA ASN A 112 17.26 -1.56 -11.39
C ASN A 112 15.92 -1.89 -12.08
N PRO A 113 14.81 -1.27 -11.65
CA PRO A 113 13.52 -1.41 -12.32
C PRO A 113 13.54 -0.79 -13.72
N ALA A 114 12.63 -1.24 -14.57
CA ALA A 114 12.37 -0.59 -15.84
C ALA A 114 11.71 0.78 -15.65
N ALA A 115 11.76 1.64 -16.64
CA ALA A 115 11.05 2.91 -16.63
C ALA A 115 9.52 2.68 -16.53
N SER A 116 8.79 3.63 -15.94
CA SER A 116 7.34 3.54 -15.63
C SER A 116 6.48 3.16 -16.83
N ARG A 117 6.85 3.62 -18.05
CA ARG A 117 6.14 3.30 -19.29
C ARG A 117 6.15 1.81 -19.70
N TYR A 118 6.99 0.99 -19.05
CA TYR A 118 7.09 -0.46 -19.31
C TYR A 118 6.53 -1.31 -18.18
N THR A 119 5.91 -0.69 -17.19
CA THR A 119 5.41 -1.39 -16.00
C THR A 119 3.93 -1.08 -15.78
N GLU A 120 3.22 -2.03 -15.18
CA GLU A 120 1.84 -1.88 -14.74
C GLU A 120 1.76 -2.19 -13.25
N ALA A 121 0.85 -1.55 -12.54
CA ALA A 121 0.69 -1.72 -11.10
C ALA A 121 -0.78 -1.74 -10.69
N LYS A 122 -1.08 -2.52 -9.67
CA LYS A 122 -2.37 -2.50 -8.95
C LYS A 122 -2.15 -2.70 -7.46
N LEU A 123 -3.12 -2.32 -6.64
CA LEU A 123 -3.07 -2.59 -5.20
C LEU A 123 -3.05 -4.09 -4.91
N ASN A 124 -2.18 -4.48 -3.98
CA ASN A 124 -2.23 -5.82 -3.40
C ASN A 124 -3.44 -5.94 -2.46
N LYS A 125 -3.92 -7.15 -2.23
CA LYS A 125 -5.02 -7.41 -1.29
C LYS A 125 -4.76 -6.85 0.11
N LEU A 126 -3.52 -6.94 0.60
CA LEU A 126 -3.15 -6.37 1.90
C LEU A 126 -3.21 -4.84 1.93
N ALA A 127 -2.90 -4.16 0.82
CA ALA A 127 -3.01 -2.71 0.74
C ALA A 127 -4.46 -2.21 0.86
N VAL A 128 -5.43 -3.02 0.42
CA VAL A 128 -6.86 -2.71 0.57
C VAL A 128 -7.27 -2.63 2.04
N GLU A 129 -6.67 -3.46 2.89
CA GLU A 129 -6.93 -3.44 4.33
C GLU A 129 -6.44 -2.15 5.01
N LEU A 130 -5.50 -1.42 4.38
CA LEU A 130 -5.08 -0.09 4.85
C LEU A 130 -6.13 0.99 4.57
N LEU A 131 -6.95 0.82 3.53
CA LEU A 131 -7.95 1.78 3.06
C LEU A 131 -9.38 1.44 3.50
N GLN A 132 -9.58 0.27 4.11
CA GLN A 132 -10.91 -0.21 4.49
C GLN A 132 -11.63 0.79 5.41
N ASP A 133 -12.90 1.06 5.11
CA ASP A 133 -13.76 2.00 5.83
C ASP A 133 -13.37 3.50 5.71
N ILE A 134 -12.47 3.89 4.79
CA ILE A 134 -12.07 5.29 4.60
C ILE A 134 -13.25 6.19 4.19
N GLU A 135 -14.23 5.63 3.47
CA GLU A 135 -15.46 6.30 3.03
C GLU A 135 -16.49 6.51 4.15
N LYS A 136 -16.25 5.94 5.35
CA LYS A 136 -17.15 6.01 6.50
C LYS A 136 -16.77 7.08 7.52
N GLU A 137 -16.14 8.16 7.08
CA GLU A 137 -15.72 9.29 7.95
C GLU A 137 -14.82 8.86 9.12
N THR A 138 -14.08 7.77 8.97
CA THR A 138 -13.27 7.18 10.04
C THR A 138 -12.01 7.99 10.33
N VAL A 139 -11.50 8.71 9.32
CA VAL A 139 -10.28 9.52 9.40
C VAL A 139 -10.59 10.98 9.11
N GLN A 140 -9.70 11.85 9.56
CA GLN A 140 -9.77 13.27 9.22
C GLN A 140 -9.31 13.45 7.77
N MET A 141 -10.11 14.20 7.01
CA MET A 141 -9.79 14.61 5.66
C MET A 141 -9.39 16.11 5.68
N ILE A 142 -8.31 16.44 5.00
CA ILE A 142 -7.83 17.81 4.80
C ILE A 142 -7.88 18.16 3.31
N PRO A 143 -7.94 19.44 2.96
CA PRO A 143 -7.77 19.85 1.57
C PRO A 143 -6.40 19.40 1.03
N ASN A 144 -6.36 18.99 -0.25
CA ASN A 144 -5.12 18.77 -0.96
C ASN A 144 -4.40 20.10 -1.25
N PHE A 145 -3.24 20.08 -1.91
CA PHE A 145 -2.39 21.26 -2.12
C PHE A 145 -3.08 22.40 -2.90
N ASP A 146 -4.04 22.12 -3.76
CA ASP A 146 -4.79 23.12 -4.55
C ASP A 146 -6.19 23.42 -4.00
N ASN A 147 -6.58 22.86 -2.87
CA ASN A 147 -7.88 22.97 -2.20
C ASN A 147 -9.10 22.47 -3.02
N ASN A 148 -8.90 21.78 -4.13
CA ASN A 148 -9.99 21.28 -4.97
C ASN A 148 -10.50 19.92 -4.51
N LEU A 149 -9.65 19.13 -3.87
CA LEU A 149 -9.96 17.78 -3.39
C LEU A 149 -9.59 17.65 -1.90
N LYS A 150 -9.90 16.50 -1.33
CA LYS A 150 -9.55 16.17 0.05
C LYS A 150 -8.71 14.92 0.09
N GLU A 151 -7.73 14.89 0.99
CA GLU A 151 -6.87 13.76 1.27
C GLU A 151 -6.89 13.37 2.74
N PRO A 152 -6.68 12.10 3.09
CA PRO A 152 -6.68 11.66 4.48
C PRO A 152 -5.37 12.05 5.18
N VAL A 153 -5.46 12.56 6.40
CA VAL A 153 -4.29 12.82 7.26
C VAL A 153 -3.60 11.52 7.66
N LEU A 154 -4.39 10.47 7.92
CA LEU A 154 -3.95 9.12 8.25
C LEU A 154 -4.86 8.12 7.55
N LEU A 155 -4.35 6.94 7.25
CA LEU A 155 -5.18 5.84 6.75
C LEU A 155 -5.90 5.13 7.91
N PRO A 156 -7.07 4.52 7.66
CA PRO A 156 -7.76 3.70 8.66
C PRO A 156 -6.90 2.55 9.18
N GLY A 157 -6.04 1.98 8.33
CA GLY A 157 -4.94 1.09 8.69
C GLY A 157 -5.33 -0.13 9.50
N LYS A 158 -6.08 -1.08 8.92
CA LYS A 158 -6.39 -2.35 9.58
C LYS A 158 -5.17 -3.27 9.71
N LEU A 159 -4.22 -3.16 8.78
CA LEU A 159 -2.93 -3.81 8.84
C LEU A 159 -1.96 -3.00 9.73
N PRO A 160 -1.24 -3.58 10.68
CA PRO A 160 -0.22 -2.90 11.49
C PRO A 160 1.07 -2.65 10.67
N ASN A 161 0.94 -1.88 9.59
CA ASN A 161 1.94 -1.75 8.52
C ASN A 161 3.30 -1.26 9.02
N LEU A 162 3.34 -0.39 10.04
CA LEU A 162 4.58 0.14 10.59
C LEU A 162 5.49 -0.96 11.14
N LEU A 163 4.93 -1.97 11.81
CA LEU A 163 5.70 -3.10 12.34
C LEU A 163 5.96 -4.16 11.28
N VAL A 164 4.96 -4.52 10.47
CA VAL A 164 5.11 -5.67 9.55
C VAL A 164 5.99 -5.37 8.35
N ASN A 165 5.98 -4.15 7.84
CA ASN A 165 6.85 -3.72 6.73
C ASN A 165 8.03 -2.86 7.17
N GLY A 166 8.00 -2.37 8.42
CA GLY A 166 8.99 -1.43 8.89
C GLY A 166 8.87 -0.05 8.22
N SER A 167 9.84 0.78 8.49
CA SER A 167 9.96 2.11 7.86
C SER A 167 11.40 2.57 7.92
N SER A 168 11.88 3.21 6.86
CA SER A 168 13.20 3.85 6.85
C SER A 168 13.07 5.23 6.22
N GLY A 169 13.58 6.24 6.91
CA GLY A 169 13.53 7.62 6.43
C GLY A 169 14.45 8.54 7.19
N ILE A 170 14.85 9.62 6.52
CA ILE A 170 15.72 10.65 7.05
C ILE A 170 14.98 11.98 6.96
N ALA A 171 14.83 12.66 8.08
CA ALA A 171 14.28 14.01 8.17
C ALA A 171 15.32 14.95 8.77
N VAL A 172 15.03 16.25 8.77
CA VAL A 172 15.90 17.24 9.40
C VAL A 172 15.93 17.01 10.92
N GLY A 173 17.10 16.69 11.45
CA GLY A 173 17.30 16.47 12.89
C GLY A 173 16.84 15.13 13.44
N MET A 174 16.27 14.24 12.62
CA MET A 174 15.81 12.91 13.08
C MET A 174 15.83 11.86 11.97
N THR A 175 15.98 10.61 12.37
CA THR A 175 15.92 9.45 11.48
C THR A 175 15.00 8.39 12.06
N THR A 176 14.39 7.60 11.19
CA THR A 176 13.69 6.37 11.58
C THR A 176 14.25 5.20 10.77
N ASN A 177 14.37 4.05 11.41
CA ASN A 177 14.75 2.81 10.75
C ASN A 177 14.16 1.63 11.53
N ILE A 178 12.90 1.35 11.27
CA ILE A 178 12.11 0.31 11.94
C ILE A 178 12.24 -0.97 11.10
N PRO A 179 12.75 -2.07 11.65
CA PRO A 179 12.83 -3.33 10.92
C PRO A 179 11.44 -3.94 10.71
N PRO A 180 11.22 -4.71 9.62
CA PRO A 180 10.00 -5.45 9.39
C PRO A 180 9.87 -6.65 10.35
N HIS A 181 8.62 -7.08 10.63
CA HIS A 181 8.31 -8.20 11.52
C HIS A 181 7.29 -9.14 10.91
N ASN A 182 7.21 -10.36 11.42
CA ASN A 182 6.24 -11.35 10.99
C ASN A 182 4.81 -10.92 11.34
N LEU A 183 3.91 -10.96 10.34
CA LEU A 183 2.51 -10.50 10.51
C LEU A 183 1.76 -11.30 11.57
N THR A 184 1.93 -12.63 11.61
CA THR A 184 1.25 -13.48 12.58
C THR A 184 1.72 -13.14 13.99
N GLU A 185 3.04 -13.07 14.22
CA GLU A 185 3.60 -12.72 15.52
C GLU A 185 3.15 -11.32 15.99
N VAL A 186 3.11 -10.34 15.09
CA VAL A 186 2.62 -8.98 15.41
C VAL A 186 1.14 -8.99 15.75
N CYS A 187 0.31 -9.74 15.03
CA CYS A 187 -1.10 -9.87 15.34
C CYS A 187 -1.32 -10.57 16.70
N ASP A 188 -0.59 -11.63 16.99
CA ASP A 188 -0.64 -12.34 18.26
C ASP A 188 -0.20 -11.44 19.44
N GLY A 189 0.86 -10.63 19.24
CA GLY A 189 1.30 -9.62 20.20
C GLY A 189 0.25 -8.53 20.46
N ILE A 190 -0.47 -8.09 19.41
CA ILE A 190 -1.58 -7.14 19.53
C ILE A 190 -2.72 -7.77 20.32
N ILE A 191 -3.11 -9.01 20.02
CA ILE A 191 -4.17 -9.74 20.75
C ILE A 191 -3.79 -9.89 22.22
N ALA A 192 -2.58 -10.36 22.50
CA ALA A 192 -2.08 -10.51 23.86
C ALA A 192 -2.10 -9.17 24.64
N THR A 193 -1.79 -8.05 23.97
CA THR A 193 -1.84 -6.71 24.59
C THR A 193 -3.29 -6.24 24.85
N ILE A 194 -4.25 -6.62 23.98
CA ILE A 194 -5.67 -6.32 24.19
C ILE A 194 -6.20 -7.10 25.39
N ASP A 195 -5.86 -8.40 25.49
CA ASP A 195 -6.33 -9.29 26.55
C ASP A 195 -5.66 -8.98 27.90
N ASN A 196 -4.38 -8.62 27.87
CA ASN A 196 -3.60 -8.21 29.05
C ASN A 196 -2.91 -6.86 28.81
N PRO A 197 -3.53 -5.71 29.12
CA PRO A 197 -2.89 -4.39 28.98
C PRO A 197 -1.62 -4.20 29.82
N LYS A 198 -1.41 -5.06 30.83
CA LYS A 198 -0.21 -5.02 31.70
C LYS A 198 0.91 -5.94 31.21
N ILE A 199 0.76 -6.56 30.02
CA ILE A 199 1.78 -7.42 29.42
C ILE A 199 3.13 -6.69 29.42
N THR A 200 4.19 -7.41 29.76
CA THR A 200 5.56 -6.89 29.79
C THR A 200 6.22 -6.99 28.42
N ILE A 201 7.31 -6.25 28.22
CA ILE A 201 8.09 -6.37 26.98
C ILE A 201 8.73 -7.76 26.86
N ASP A 202 9.13 -8.36 27.96
CA ASP A 202 9.70 -9.73 27.96
C ASP A 202 8.67 -10.76 27.47
N GLU A 203 7.41 -10.66 27.93
CA GLU A 203 6.33 -11.51 27.43
C GLU A 203 6.02 -11.25 25.93
N LEU A 204 6.11 -9.99 25.47
CA LEU A 204 5.94 -9.66 24.05
C LEU A 204 7.06 -10.21 23.18
N ILE A 205 8.31 -10.27 23.68
CA ILE A 205 9.46 -10.85 22.98
C ILE A 205 9.30 -12.36 22.76
N GLU A 206 8.63 -13.06 23.67
CA GLU A 206 8.33 -14.49 23.47
C GLU A 206 7.33 -14.72 22.31
N ILE A 207 6.50 -13.73 22.01
CA ILE A 207 5.53 -13.75 20.90
C ILE A 207 6.18 -13.22 19.63
N ILE A 208 6.74 -12.00 19.69
CA ILE A 208 7.40 -11.31 18.56
C ILE A 208 8.91 -11.53 18.71
N LYS A 209 9.39 -12.63 18.15
CA LYS A 209 10.75 -13.13 18.38
C LYS A 209 11.86 -12.25 17.83
N GLY A 210 11.55 -11.41 16.83
CA GLY A 210 12.53 -10.53 16.22
C GLY A 210 12.10 -9.99 14.84
N PRO A 211 12.95 -9.16 14.23
CA PRO A 211 12.78 -8.73 12.86
C PRO A 211 12.72 -9.89 11.88
N ASP A 212 11.82 -9.80 10.89
CA ASP A 212 11.63 -10.77 9.81
C ASP A 212 11.92 -10.09 8.46
N PHE A 213 13.16 -10.16 8.03
CA PHE A 213 13.60 -9.49 6.81
C PHE A 213 13.17 -10.26 5.55
N PRO A 214 12.72 -9.57 4.48
CA PRO A 214 12.26 -10.22 3.25
C PRO A 214 13.35 -11.01 2.53
N THR A 215 14.62 -10.64 2.70
CA THR A 215 15.77 -11.35 2.12
C THR A 215 16.34 -12.45 3.03
N GLY A 216 15.70 -12.72 4.15
CA GLY A 216 16.16 -13.67 5.16
C GLY A 216 17.38 -13.16 5.94
N GLY A 217 18.31 -14.08 6.22
CA GLY A 217 19.50 -13.82 7.02
C GLY A 217 19.32 -14.21 8.48
N GLN A 218 20.39 -14.00 9.25
CA GLN A 218 20.45 -14.34 10.67
C GLN A 218 20.85 -13.12 11.49
N ILE A 219 20.13 -12.84 12.56
CA ILE A 219 20.51 -11.83 13.53
C ILE A 219 21.49 -12.43 14.55
N VAL A 220 22.59 -11.74 14.77
CA VAL A 220 23.65 -12.19 15.69
C VAL A 220 23.80 -11.21 16.83
N GLY A 221 23.77 -11.73 18.06
CA GLY A 221 23.91 -10.94 19.29
C GLY A 221 22.61 -10.88 20.12
N ASN A 222 22.67 -10.23 21.27
CA ASN A 222 21.59 -10.18 22.26
C ASN A 222 20.96 -8.77 22.37
N THR A 223 21.10 -7.93 21.36
CA THR A 223 20.68 -6.52 21.43
C THR A 223 19.21 -6.30 21.06
N LEU A 224 18.46 -7.36 20.66
CA LEU A 224 17.05 -7.25 20.33
C LEU A 224 16.18 -6.83 21.53
N LYS A 225 16.49 -7.34 22.71
CA LYS A 225 15.80 -6.93 23.94
C LYS A 225 15.94 -5.42 24.15
N GLU A 226 17.15 -4.89 23.98
CA GLU A 226 17.41 -3.45 24.10
C GLU A 226 16.63 -2.63 23.07
N LEU A 227 16.50 -3.13 21.82
CA LEU A 227 15.68 -2.50 20.80
C LEU A 227 14.23 -2.38 21.25
N TYR A 228 13.66 -3.46 21.72
CA TYR A 228 12.25 -3.51 22.11
C TYR A 228 11.94 -2.78 23.42
N GLU A 229 12.93 -2.64 24.32
CA GLU A 229 12.79 -1.85 25.55
C GLU A 229 12.98 -0.36 25.33
N LYS A 230 13.96 0.04 24.50
CA LYS A 230 14.39 1.44 24.35
C LYS A 230 13.97 2.09 23.04
N GLY A 231 13.48 1.30 22.07
CA GLY A 231 13.18 1.79 20.72
C GLY A 231 14.41 2.11 19.87
N LYS A 232 15.62 1.77 20.34
CA LYS A 232 16.87 2.04 19.62
C LYS A 232 17.93 1.01 20.00
N ALA A 233 18.48 0.29 19.03
CA ALA A 233 19.66 -0.56 19.18
C ALA A 233 20.26 -0.88 17.81
N GLY A 234 21.56 -1.26 17.82
CA GLY A 234 22.22 -1.81 16.65
C GLY A 234 22.45 -3.30 16.81
N PHE A 235 22.15 -4.07 15.77
CA PHE A 235 22.41 -5.50 15.71
C PHE A 235 23.06 -5.91 14.41
N ILE A 236 23.70 -7.08 14.42
CA ILE A 236 24.40 -7.63 13.26
C ILE A 236 23.44 -8.55 12.50
N VAL A 237 23.34 -8.35 11.18
CA VAL A 237 22.64 -9.24 10.25
C VAL A 237 23.66 -9.93 9.36
N ARG A 238 23.61 -11.26 9.31
CA ARG A 238 24.43 -12.12 8.46
C ARG A 238 23.58 -12.78 7.38
N GLY A 239 24.15 -12.92 6.18
CA GLY A 239 23.60 -13.81 5.18
C GLY A 239 23.71 -15.27 5.62
N LYS A 240 22.86 -16.12 5.05
CA LYS A 240 22.87 -17.55 5.32
C LYS A 240 23.85 -18.26 4.40
N VAL A 241 24.74 -19.01 5.01
CA VAL A 241 25.82 -19.72 4.32
C VAL A 241 25.77 -21.20 4.70
N THR A 242 25.87 -22.06 3.68
CA THR A 242 25.98 -23.50 3.84
C THR A 242 27.24 -24.03 3.16
N THR A 243 27.72 -25.18 3.56
CA THR A 243 28.83 -25.87 2.89
C THR A 243 28.31 -27.12 2.20
N GLU A 244 28.69 -27.31 0.95
CA GLU A 244 28.43 -28.52 0.18
C GLU A 244 29.75 -29.19 -0.16
N THR A 245 29.81 -30.54 -0.13
CA THR A 245 31.00 -31.28 -0.54
C THR A 245 30.67 -32.10 -1.79
N LYS A 246 31.42 -31.88 -2.88
CA LYS A 246 31.30 -32.66 -4.15
C LYS A 246 32.69 -33.03 -4.65
N LYS A 247 32.92 -34.30 -4.95
CA LYS A 247 34.18 -34.83 -5.53
C LYS A 247 35.42 -34.33 -4.76
N GLU A 248 35.43 -34.50 -3.44
CA GLU A 248 36.58 -34.08 -2.54
C GLU A 248 36.85 -32.58 -2.53
N ARG A 249 35.96 -31.74 -2.98
CA ARG A 249 36.05 -30.27 -2.87
C ARG A 249 34.90 -29.74 -2.03
N GLU A 250 35.18 -28.73 -1.26
CA GLU A 250 34.20 -27.98 -0.50
C GLU A 250 33.71 -26.78 -1.33
N TYR A 251 32.43 -26.48 -1.21
CA TYR A 251 31.77 -25.34 -1.80
C TYR A 251 31.12 -24.54 -0.68
N VAL A 252 31.36 -23.25 -0.64
CA VAL A 252 30.64 -22.31 0.22
C VAL A 252 29.49 -21.76 -0.59
N VAL A 253 28.26 -22.00 -0.15
CA VAL A 253 27.03 -21.60 -0.85
C VAL A 253 26.30 -20.56 0.00
N ILE A 254 26.13 -19.36 -0.55
CA ILE A 254 25.36 -18.28 0.06
C ILE A 254 23.94 -18.38 -0.49
N THR A 255 22.96 -18.58 0.38
CA THR A 255 21.54 -18.74 0.02
C THR A 255 20.68 -17.54 0.42
N GLU A 256 21.15 -16.71 1.34
CA GLU A 256 20.46 -15.48 1.74
C GLU A 256 21.50 -14.37 1.95
N VAL A 257 21.13 -13.14 1.60
CA VAL A 257 21.98 -11.95 1.81
C VAL A 257 21.33 -11.02 2.84
N PRO A 258 22.13 -10.23 3.58
CA PRO A 258 21.57 -9.26 4.53
C PRO A 258 20.63 -8.28 3.82
N TYR A 259 19.60 -7.86 4.54
CA TYR A 259 18.62 -6.90 4.05
C TYR A 259 19.28 -5.61 3.51
N GLN A 260 18.76 -5.09 2.40
CA GLN A 260 19.31 -3.93 1.68
C GLN A 260 20.73 -4.13 1.12
N THR A 261 21.19 -5.35 0.98
CA THR A 261 22.48 -5.65 0.34
C THR A 261 22.28 -5.92 -1.16
N ASN A 262 23.04 -5.22 -2.01
CA ASN A 262 23.08 -5.51 -3.44
C ASN A 262 23.93 -6.76 -3.68
N LYS A 263 23.32 -7.80 -4.30
CA LYS A 263 23.95 -9.10 -4.55
C LYS A 263 25.16 -8.98 -5.49
N SER A 264 25.02 -8.23 -6.58
CA SER A 264 26.11 -8.06 -7.56
C SER A 264 27.33 -7.34 -6.94
N GLU A 265 27.09 -6.36 -6.06
CA GLU A 265 28.16 -5.69 -5.33
C GLU A 265 28.86 -6.64 -4.35
N LEU A 266 28.08 -7.50 -3.67
CA LEU A 266 28.64 -8.53 -2.79
C LEU A 266 29.54 -9.50 -3.57
N VAL A 267 29.10 -10.00 -4.73
CA VAL A 267 29.92 -10.88 -5.59
C VAL A 267 31.21 -10.18 -6.02
N LYS A 268 31.13 -8.90 -6.39
CA LYS A 268 32.34 -8.09 -6.71
C LYS A 268 33.28 -8.00 -5.54
N GLN A 269 32.80 -7.71 -4.33
CA GLN A 269 33.63 -7.65 -3.12
C GLN A 269 34.32 -8.99 -2.85
N ILE A 270 33.63 -10.12 -3.05
CA ILE A 270 34.20 -11.46 -2.91
C ILE A 270 35.34 -11.68 -3.94
N ALA A 271 35.08 -11.33 -5.20
CA ALA A 271 36.07 -11.45 -6.28
C ALA A 271 37.31 -10.56 -6.03
N GLU A 272 37.11 -9.36 -5.49
CA GLU A 272 38.20 -8.47 -5.10
C GLU A 272 39.05 -9.06 -3.98
N LEU A 273 38.47 -9.71 -2.97
CA LEU A 273 39.20 -10.39 -1.92
C LEU A 273 40.09 -11.52 -2.46
N VAL A 274 39.59 -12.25 -3.49
CA VAL A 274 40.38 -13.31 -4.16
C VAL A 274 41.52 -12.70 -4.97
N ARG A 275 41.24 -11.67 -5.77
CA ARG A 275 42.23 -10.93 -6.58
C ARG A 275 43.32 -10.34 -5.71
N ASP A 276 42.98 -9.73 -4.59
CA ASP A 276 43.89 -9.10 -3.64
C ASP A 276 44.64 -10.11 -2.75
N LYS A 277 44.50 -11.41 -3.02
CA LYS A 277 45.08 -12.51 -2.27
C LYS A 277 44.76 -12.52 -0.76
N LYS A 278 43.62 -11.92 -0.40
CA LYS A 278 43.10 -11.94 0.97
C LYS A 278 42.25 -13.19 1.25
N LEU A 279 41.83 -13.89 0.20
CA LEU A 279 41.10 -15.16 0.22
C LEU A 279 41.75 -16.13 -0.77
N LEU A 280 42.82 -16.78 -0.32
CA LEU A 280 43.72 -17.58 -1.18
C LEU A 280 43.14 -18.95 -1.57
N ASP A 281 42.20 -19.46 -0.79
CA ASP A 281 41.71 -20.83 -0.87
C ASP A 281 40.51 -21.01 -1.83
N VAL A 282 40.14 -19.96 -2.51
CA VAL A 282 39.06 -19.96 -3.51
C VAL A 282 39.62 -20.33 -4.89
N SER A 283 38.95 -21.22 -5.58
CA SER A 283 39.24 -21.64 -6.95
C SER A 283 38.37 -20.89 -7.96
N ASP A 284 37.05 -20.76 -7.69
CA ASP A 284 36.11 -20.12 -8.59
C ASP A 284 34.92 -19.52 -7.82
N ILE A 285 34.24 -18.53 -8.43
CA ILE A 285 33.04 -17.87 -7.90
C ILE A 285 32.01 -17.85 -8.99
N ARG A 286 30.80 -18.39 -8.71
CA ARG A 286 29.68 -18.38 -9.63
C ARG A 286 28.43 -17.85 -8.97
N ASP A 287 27.69 -17.02 -9.71
CA ASP A 287 26.33 -16.64 -9.35
C ASP A 287 25.37 -17.57 -10.10
N GLU A 288 24.78 -18.49 -9.37
CA GLU A 288 23.80 -19.47 -9.86
C GLU A 288 22.37 -19.08 -9.46
N SER A 289 22.17 -17.81 -9.03
CA SER A 289 20.86 -17.32 -8.61
C SER A 289 19.85 -17.37 -9.75
N SER A 290 18.64 -17.76 -9.41
CA SER A 290 17.50 -17.73 -10.32
C SER A 290 16.44 -16.75 -9.81
N LYS A 291 15.36 -16.55 -10.57
CA LYS A 291 14.31 -15.58 -10.22
C LYS A 291 13.70 -15.93 -8.85
N GLY A 292 14.00 -15.11 -7.84
CA GLY A 292 13.51 -15.27 -6.47
C GLY A 292 14.46 -15.96 -5.49
N ASP A 293 15.47 -16.71 -5.98
CA ASP A 293 16.39 -17.46 -5.13
C ASP A 293 17.83 -16.96 -5.28
N VAL A 294 18.48 -16.67 -4.18
CA VAL A 294 19.91 -16.33 -4.13
C VAL A 294 20.70 -17.62 -4.02
N ARG A 295 21.66 -17.81 -4.93
CA ARG A 295 22.62 -18.91 -4.88
C ARG A 295 23.98 -18.45 -5.41
N ILE A 296 24.86 -17.98 -4.53
CA ILE A 296 26.23 -17.65 -4.88
C ILE A 296 27.10 -18.82 -4.42
N VAL A 297 27.80 -19.44 -5.35
CA VAL A 297 28.64 -20.61 -5.11
C VAL A 297 30.12 -20.23 -5.20
N ILE A 298 30.85 -20.47 -4.14
CA ILE A 298 32.30 -20.24 -4.03
C ILE A 298 32.96 -21.60 -3.95
N GLU A 299 33.69 -22.00 -5.01
CA GLU A 299 34.43 -23.26 -5.09
C GLU A 299 35.78 -23.13 -4.34
N MET A 300 35.99 -24.00 -3.39
CA MET A 300 37.26 -24.03 -2.64
C MET A 300 38.33 -24.86 -3.33
N LYS A 301 39.58 -24.55 -3.14
CA LYS A 301 40.70 -25.41 -3.57
C LYS A 301 40.71 -26.72 -2.78
N LYS A 302 41.23 -27.78 -3.38
CA LYS A 302 41.34 -29.09 -2.70
C LYS A 302 42.11 -28.98 -1.39
N GLY A 303 41.52 -29.46 -0.28
CA GLY A 303 42.12 -29.41 1.05
C GLY A 303 42.00 -28.05 1.76
N ALA A 304 41.27 -27.08 1.18
CA ALA A 304 41.05 -25.79 1.82
C ALA A 304 39.96 -25.89 2.91
N ASN A 305 40.01 -25.03 3.90
CA ASN A 305 39.05 -24.98 4.98
C ASN A 305 37.92 -23.94 4.69
N ALA A 306 36.73 -24.43 4.38
CA ALA A 306 35.56 -23.60 4.07
C ALA A 306 35.19 -22.66 5.23
N GLN A 307 35.34 -23.10 6.49
CA GLN A 307 34.99 -22.29 7.66
C GLN A 307 35.90 -21.04 7.80
N PHE A 308 37.18 -21.16 7.44
CA PHE A 308 38.08 -20.01 7.40
C PHE A 308 37.61 -18.98 6.34
N ALA A 309 37.26 -19.46 5.16
CA ALA A 309 36.73 -18.62 4.09
C ALA A 309 35.45 -17.91 4.52
N ILE A 310 34.49 -18.64 5.13
CA ILE A 310 33.21 -18.06 5.64
C ILE A 310 33.49 -16.95 6.65
N ASN A 311 34.35 -17.19 7.63
CA ASN A 311 34.72 -16.19 8.64
C ASN A 311 35.35 -14.94 8.01
N ARG A 312 36.16 -15.12 6.97
CA ARG A 312 36.77 -14.01 6.23
C ARG A 312 35.75 -13.22 5.44
N LEU A 313 34.78 -13.91 4.79
CA LEU A 313 33.69 -13.28 4.07
C LEU A 313 32.83 -12.42 4.99
N PHE A 314 32.43 -12.92 6.15
CA PHE A 314 31.67 -12.14 7.14
C PHE A 314 32.42 -10.90 7.62
N ARG A 315 33.74 -11.00 7.79
CA ARG A 315 34.55 -9.89 8.30
C ARG A 315 34.86 -8.82 7.25
N SER A 316 34.90 -9.18 5.97
CA SER A 316 35.47 -8.33 4.93
C SER A 316 34.52 -7.96 3.81
N THR A 317 33.27 -8.41 3.85
CA THR A 317 32.26 -8.12 2.83
C THR A 317 30.92 -7.75 3.46
N LYS A 318 29.99 -7.28 2.63
CA LYS A 318 28.58 -7.02 3.02
C LYS A 318 27.76 -8.30 3.29
N LEU A 319 28.38 -9.49 3.34
CA LEU A 319 27.71 -10.71 3.80
C LEU A 319 27.36 -10.63 5.29
N GLN A 320 27.97 -9.74 6.03
CA GLN A 320 27.60 -9.30 7.37
C GLN A 320 27.48 -7.79 7.38
N THR A 321 26.35 -7.27 7.84
CA THR A 321 26.10 -5.83 7.95
C THR A 321 25.59 -5.50 9.35
N LYS A 322 25.74 -4.24 9.75
CA LYS A 322 25.11 -3.71 10.96
C LYS A 322 23.80 -3.05 10.57
N PHE A 323 22.74 -3.40 11.27
CA PHE A 323 21.45 -2.73 11.17
C PHE A 323 21.25 -1.86 12.42
N ASP A 324 21.26 -0.55 12.22
CA ASP A 324 21.02 0.42 13.28
C ASP A 324 19.53 0.75 13.32
N ALA A 325 18.80 0.07 14.21
CA ALA A 325 17.36 0.26 14.36
C ALA A 325 17.07 1.48 15.24
N VAL A 326 16.13 2.31 14.78
CA VAL A 326 15.61 3.48 15.49
C VAL A 326 14.11 3.55 15.25
N MET A 327 13.30 3.27 16.27
CA MET A 327 11.84 3.19 16.17
C MET A 327 11.20 4.55 16.49
N VAL A 328 11.41 5.52 15.60
CA VAL A 328 10.77 6.84 15.68
C VAL A 328 9.50 6.85 14.82
N ALA A 329 8.39 7.26 15.41
CA ALA A 329 7.12 7.45 14.71
C ALA A 329 6.40 8.70 15.19
N LEU A 330 5.44 9.19 14.38
CA LEU A 330 4.59 10.32 14.74
C LEU A 330 3.40 9.84 15.58
N VAL A 331 3.31 10.32 16.80
CA VAL A 331 2.14 10.10 17.68
C VAL A 331 1.41 11.43 17.82
N ALA A 332 0.20 11.52 17.27
CA ALA A 332 -0.57 12.76 17.18
C ALA A 332 0.24 13.94 16.57
N GLY A 333 1.02 13.65 15.51
CA GLY A 333 1.85 14.64 14.83
C GLY A 333 3.19 14.97 15.51
N VAL A 334 3.50 14.39 16.68
CA VAL A 334 4.75 14.61 17.40
C VAL A 334 5.67 13.41 17.24
N PRO A 335 6.94 13.60 16.79
CA PRO A 335 7.89 12.51 16.69
C PRO A 335 8.30 12.00 18.08
N LYS A 336 8.23 10.67 18.25
CA LYS A 336 8.64 9.98 19.49
C LYS A 336 9.43 8.72 19.18
N THR A 337 10.46 8.45 19.95
CA THR A 337 11.07 7.13 19.99
C THR A 337 10.16 6.24 20.82
N LEU A 338 9.70 5.14 20.26
CA LEU A 338 8.75 4.24 20.88
C LEU A 338 9.39 2.87 21.09
N ASN A 339 9.08 2.24 22.21
CA ASN A 339 9.37 0.84 22.43
C ASN A 339 8.32 -0.06 21.74
N LEU A 340 8.53 -1.38 21.73
CA LEU A 340 7.63 -2.32 21.05
C LEU A 340 6.19 -2.23 21.59
N LYS A 341 6.04 -2.19 22.90
CA LYS A 341 4.72 -2.13 23.56
C LYS A 341 4.00 -0.82 23.23
N GLU A 342 4.70 0.30 23.28
CA GLU A 342 4.13 1.61 22.96
C GLU A 342 3.64 1.69 21.51
N ILE A 343 4.37 1.11 20.55
CA ILE A 343 3.91 1.05 19.14
C ILE A 343 2.61 0.26 19.03
N ILE A 344 2.51 -0.88 19.70
CA ILE A 344 1.31 -1.72 19.73
C ILE A 344 0.15 -0.98 20.39
N GLU A 345 0.36 -0.32 21.53
CA GLU A 345 -0.66 0.44 22.24
C GLU A 345 -1.21 1.60 21.42
N VAL A 346 -0.33 2.36 20.76
CA VAL A 346 -0.73 3.47 19.85
C VAL A 346 -1.55 2.92 18.68
N TYR A 347 -1.17 1.78 18.11
CA TYR A 347 -1.93 1.14 17.06
C TYR A 347 -3.31 0.68 17.53
N ILE A 348 -3.42 0.04 18.70
CA ILE A 348 -4.68 -0.40 19.29
C ILE A 348 -5.60 0.80 19.53
N GLU A 349 -5.09 1.90 20.07
CA GLU A 349 -5.87 3.12 20.31
C GLU A 349 -6.37 3.74 18.99
N HIS A 350 -5.53 3.79 17.96
CA HIS A 350 -5.94 4.20 16.63
C HIS A 350 -7.07 3.31 16.10
N ARG A 351 -6.93 1.99 16.18
CA ARG A 351 -7.96 1.03 15.71
C ARG A 351 -9.28 1.17 16.48
N ARG A 352 -9.23 1.37 17.79
CA ARG A 352 -10.43 1.62 18.59
C ARG A 352 -11.19 2.86 18.11
N LYS A 353 -10.49 3.96 17.79
CA LYS A 353 -11.10 5.17 17.22
C LYS A 353 -11.74 4.91 15.86
N ILE A 354 -11.06 4.18 14.99
CA ILE A 354 -11.58 3.83 13.66
C ILE A 354 -12.85 2.99 13.77
N VAL A 355 -12.83 1.93 14.59
CA VAL A 355 -14.00 1.05 14.79
C VAL A 355 -15.19 1.82 15.36
N ARG A 356 -14.96 2.71 16.33
CA ARG A 356 -16.02 3.55 16.90
C ARG A 356 -16.65 4.44 15.82
N LYS A 357 -15.84 5.21 15.10
CA LYS A 357 -16.33 6.12 14.05
C LYS A 357 -17.06 5.39 12.94
N ARG A 358 -16.55 4.23 12.51
CA ARG A 358 -17.24 3.37 11.55
C ARG A 358 -18.62 2.98 12.03
N THR A 359 -18.72 2.51 13.28
CA THR A 359 -19.98 2.07 13.86
C THR A 359 -20.97 3.23 14.04
N GLU A 360 -20.48 4.41 14.44
CA GLU A 360 -21.29 5.62 14.52
C GLU A 360 -21.82 6.05 13.14
N PHE A 361 -21.00 5.94 12.09
CA PHE A 361 -21.43 6.21 10.71
C PHE A 361 -22.51 5.21 10.25
N ASP A 362 -22.26 3.91 10.45
CA ASP A 362 -23.18 2.86 10.06
C ASP A 362 -24.51 2.98 10.84
N LEU A 363 -24.47 3.34 12.13
CA LEU A 363 -25.64 3.59 12.95
C LEU A 363 -26.47 4.76 12.40
N ARG A 364 -25.86 5.93 12.17
CA ARG A 364 -26.55 7.09 11.60
C ARG A 364 -27.23 6.74 10.27
N LYS A 365 -26.57 5.96 9.42
CA LYS A 365 -27.13 5.51 8.14
C LYS A 365 -28.29 4.55 8.32
N ALA A 366 -28.20 3.63 9.28
CA ALA A 366 -29.28 2.70 9.60
C ALA A 366 -30.49 3.41 10.20
N GLU A 367 -30.30 4.36 11.12
CA GLU A 367 -31.37 5.16 11.70
C GLU A 367 -32.08 6.03 10.65
N ALA A 368 -31.29 6.66 9.74
CA ALA A 368 -31.86 7.39 8.62
C ALA A 368 -32.71 6.50 7.70
N ARG A 369 -32.27 5.27 7.43
CA ARG A 369 -33.05 4.31 6.65
C ARG A 369 -34.29 3.81 7.38
N GLU A 370 -34.15 3.50 8.67
CA GLU A 370 -35.29 3.12 9.54
C GLU A 370 -36.36 4.20 9.55
N HIS A 371 -35.96 5.47 9.68
CA HIS A 371 -36.87 6.60 9.65
C HIS A 371 -37.71 6.64 8.36
N ILE A 372 -37.06 6.45 7.19
CA ILE A 372 -37.80 6.38 5.90
C ILE A 372 -38.71 5.18 5.86
N VAL A 373 -38.28 4.00 6.25
CA VAL A 373 -39.07 2.77 6.23
C VAL A 373 -40.31 2.90 7.14
N LYS A 374 -40.17 3.52 8.31
CA LYS A 374 -41.31 3.82 9.20
C LYS A 374 -42.35 4.70 8.49
N GLY A 375 -41.93 5.71 7.73
CA GLY A 375 -42.83 6.53 6.92
C GLY A 375 -43.57 5.72 5.84
N LEU A 376 -42.82 4.89 5.10
CA LEU A 376 -43.42 4.01 4.08
C LEU A 376 -44.41 3.01 4.68
N LEU A 377 -44.17 2.47 5.86
CA LEU A 377 -45.10 1.59 6.57
C LEU A 377 -46.41 2.32 6.96
N ILE A 378 -46.32 3.58 7.40
CA ILE A 378 -47.51 4.42 7.66
C ILE A 378 -48.28 4.69 6.36
N ALA A 379 -47.57 4.99 5.26
CA ALA A 379 -48.14 5.20 3.95
C ALA A 379 -48.89 3.94 3.45
N LEU A 380 -48.30 2.76 3.58
CA LEU A 380 -48.89 1.48 3.19
C LEU A 380 -50.16 1.16 4.01
N LYS A 381 -50.18 1.45 5.32
CA LYS A 381 -51.33 1.27 6.18
C LYS A 381 -52.50 2.19 5.78
N ASN A 382 -52.24 3.31 5.13
CA ASN A 382 -53.21 4.33 4.73
C ASN A 382 -53.18 4.58 3.22
N LEU A 383 -52.93 3.54 2.42
CA LEU A 383 -52.59 3.65 1.00
C LEU A 383 -53.62 4.48 0.20
N ASP A 384 -54.93 4.16 0.33
CA ASP A 384 -55.98 4.87 -0.40
C ASP A 384 -56.02 6.36 -0.05
N ALA A 385 -55.90 6.69 1.22
CA ALA A 385 -55.88 8.07 1.70
C ALA A 385 -54.63 8.85 1.24
N VAL A 386 -53.48 8.18 1.14
CA VAL A 386 -52.24 8.75 0.61
C VAL A 386 -52.38 9.04 -0.89
N ILE A 387 -52.87 8.07 -1.67
CA ILE A 387 -53.11 8.23 -3.12
C ILE A 387 -54.13 9.34 -3.37
N GLU A 388 -55.22 9.38 -2.61
CA GLU A 388 -56.24 10.43 -2.74
C GLU A 388 -55.64 11.83 -2.41
N THR A 389 -54.79 11.93 -1.39
CA THR A 389 -54.13 13.17 -1.03
C THR A 389 -53.19 13.64 -2.13
N ILE A 390 -52.39 12.75 -2.71
CA ILE A 390 -51.49 13.07 -3.82
C ILE A 390 -52.27 13.52 -5.05
N LYS A 391 -53.34 12.81 -5.41
CA LYS A 391 -54.21 13.14 -6.58
C LYS A 391 -54.89 14.49 -6.43
N LYS A 392 -55.32 14.88 -5.22
CA LYS A 392 -55.96 16.16 -4.96
C LYS A 392 -54.97 17.33 -4.83
N SER A 393 -53.71 17.06 -4.57
CA SER A 393 -52.64 18.06 -4.42
C SER A 393 -52.00 18.35 -5.77
N LYS A 394 -52.09 19.57 -6.29
CA LYS A 394 -51.49 19.94 -7.58
C LYS A 394 -49.97 20.22 -7.43
N GLU A 395 -49.57 21.09 -6.53
CA GLU A 395 -48.17 21.47 -6.29
C GLU A 395 -47.70 21.27 -4.82
N ASP A 396 -48.66 21.11 -3.88
CA ASP A 396 -48.38 21.03 -2.44
C ASP A 396 -48.50 19.61 -1.89
N ALA A 397 -48.22 18.57 -2.69
CA ALA A 397 -48.38 17.17 -2.29
C ALA A 397 -47.50 16.83 -1.07
N LEU A 398 -46.27 17.32 -1.03
CA LEU A 398 -45.32 17.13 0.05
C LEU A 398 -45.87 17.67 1.38
N ASP A 399 -46.31 18.93 1.38
CA ASP A 399 -46.81 19.61 2.58
C ASP A 399 -48.12 18.99 3.08
N ASN A 400 -49.01 18.58 2.16
CA ASN A 400 -50.28 17.93 2.48
C ASN A 400 -50.06 16.53 3.10
N LEU A 401 -49.07 15.77 2.61
CA LEU A 401 -48.68 14.48 3.19
C LEU A 401 -48.06 14.68 4.59
N MET A 402 -47.22 15.66 4.77
CA MET A 402 -46.64 16.00 6.08
C MET A 402 -47.71 16.37 7.11
N LYS A 403 -48.66 17.26 6.73
CA LYS A 403 -49.72 17.72 7.63
C LYS A 403 -50.72 16.62 7.98
N LYS A 404 -51.13 15.80 7.00
CA LYS A 404 -52.20 14.81 7.17
C LYS A 404 -51.74 13.53 7.87
N PHE A 405 -50.52 13.07 7.59
CA PHE A 405 -50.01 11.80 8.11
C PHE A 405 -48.90 11.96 9.13
N GLY A 406 -48.44 13.19 9.42
CA GLY A 406 -47.38 13.48 10.37
C GLY A 406 -46.01 13.07 9.84
N PHE A 407 -45.82 12.98 8.53
CA PHE A 407 -44.53 12.64 7.94
C PHE A 407 -43.50 13.75 8.13
N SER A 408 -42.26 13.39 8.35
CA SER A 408 -41.18 14.31 8.12
C SER A 408 -41.01 14.59 6.63
N LYS A 409 -40.31 15.67 6.28
CA LYS A 409 -40.01 16.01 4.88
C LYS A 409 -39.38 14.82 4.12
N LYS A 410 -38.36 14.19 4.70
CA LYS A 410 -37.72 13.02 4.11
C LYS A 410 -38.63 11.81 3.92
N GLN A 411 -39.57 11.60 4.85
CA GLN A 411 -40.55 10.53 4.70
C GLN A 411 -41.59 10.85 3.59
N ALA A 412 -42.07 12.09 3.51
CA ALA A 412 -42.98 12.50 2.48
C ALA A 412 -42.33 12.48 1.09
N GLU A 413 -41.08 12.92 0.96
CA GLU A 413 -40.27 12.78 -0.27
C GLU A 413 -40.17 11.31 -0.70
N ALA A 414 -39.80 10.41 0.21
CA ALA A 414 -39.67 8.98 -0.08
C ALA A 414 -41.03 8.32 -0.47
N VAL A 415 -42.13 8.79 0.10
CA VAL A 415 -43.49 8.31 -0.29
C VAL A 415 -43.87 8.80 -1.69
N LEU A 416 -43.44 10.00 -2.08
CA LEU A 416 -43.71 10.54 -3.42
C LEU A 416 -42.82 9.89 -4.52
N GLU A 417 -41.66 9.40 -4.16
CA GLU A 417 -40.72 8.72 -5.07
C GLU A 417 -41.05 7.24 -5.30
N THR A 418 -41.93 6.63 -4.48
CA THR A 418 -42.33 5.22 -4.55
C THR A 418 -43.59 5.02 -5.34
#